data_357b2fe7e0246fba44365fa6f1826e3c
#
_entry.id   357b2fe7e0246fba44365fa6f1826e3c
#
_cell.length_a   1.000
_cell.length_b   1.000
_cell.length_c   1.000
_cell.angle_alpha   90.00
_cell.angle_beta   90.00
_cell.angle_gamma   90.00
#
_symmetry.space_group_name_H-M   'P 1'
#
loop_
_entity.id
_entity.type
_entity.pdbx_description
1 polymer ?
#
loop_
_entity_poly.entity_id
_entity_poly.type
_entity_poly.pdbx_seq_one_letter_code
_entity_poly.pdbx_strand_id
1 'polypeptide(L)'
;MVIILTIVGLILLTGFQALVNSLKKTYLIEIQYYRQFNQASSSLNWAKKQVWQPPSEQWQCLLDNQYQFKACIKKSRLKIDNYTLLRAQADDYYLYMLTYFADNHLIIEKGHWLDYCPEKRLVDCE
;
A
#
# COMPACT_ATOMS: atom_id res chain seq x y z
N MET A 1 29.03 4.25 49.09
CA MET A 1 28.19 5.27 48.39
C MET A 1 28.55 5.37 46.91
N VAL A 2 29.79 5.51 46.51
CA VAL A 2 30.23 5.59 45.08
C VAL A 2 29.80 4.38 44.26
N ILE A 3 29.90 3.16 44.80
CA ILE A 3 29.53 1.91 44.09
C ILE A 3 28.03 1.88 43.74
N ILE A 4 27.17 2.35 44.63
CA ILE A 4 25.72 2.37 44.38
C ILE A 4 25.41 3.35 43.25
N LEU A 5 26.02 4.53 43.25
CA LEU A 5 25.83 5.52 42.18
C LEU A 5 26.30 5.03 40.82
N THR A 6 27.41 4.32 40.78
CA THR A 6 27.89 3.71 39.52
C THR A 6 26.96 2.62 38.96
N ILE A 7 26.43 1.76 39.84
CA ILE A 7 25.45 0.73 39.45
C ILE A 7 24.17 1.38 38.92
N VAL A 8 23.63 2.37 39.60
CA VAL A 8 22.44 3.10 39.17
C VAL A 8 22.70 3.78 37.81
N GLY A 9 23.84 4.41 37.63
CA GLY A 9 24.25 5.06 36.38
C GLY A 9 24.32 4.06 35.22
N LEU A 10 24.87 2.87 35.44
CA LEU A 10 24.92 1.80 34.41
C LEU A 10 23.54 1.29 34.03
N ILE A 11 22.65 1.09 35.00
CA ILE A 11 21.27 0.67 34.75
C ILE A 11 20.51 1.73 33.92
N LEU A 12 20.66 3.01 34.24
CA LEU A 12 20.04 4.10 33.49
C LEU A 12 20.58 4.18 32.06
N LEU A 13 21.89 4.01 31.86
CA LEU A 13 22.50 4.01 30.54
C LEU A 13 22.00 2.85 29.68
N THR A 14 21.94 1.65 30.23
CA THR A 14 21.46 0.46 29.47
C THR A 14 19.96 0.61 29.13
N GLY A 15 19.15 1.14 30.05
CA GLY A 15 17.76 1.43 29.81
C GLY A 15 17.57 2.48 28.72
N PHE A 16 18.35 3.55 28.73
CA PHE A 16 18.34 4.57 27.71
C PHE A 16 18.74 4.04 26.31
N GLN A 17 19.78 3.22 26.24
CA GLN A 17 20.19 2.60 24.97
C GLN A 17 19.11 1.69 24.41
N ALA A 18 18.43 0.90 25.25
CA ALA A 18 17.34 0.05 24.83
C ALA A 18 16.16 0.88 24.26
N LEU A 19 15.84 2.01 24.91
CA LEU A 19 14.81 2.93 24.44
C LEU A 19 15.17 3.55 23.08
N VAL A 20 16.39 4.05 22.92
CA VAL A 20 16.88 4.63 21.66
C VAL A 20 16.83 3.61 20.52
N ASN A 21 17.26 2.37 20.76
CA ASN A 21 17.20 1.30 19.75
C ASN A 21 15.78 0.96 19.36
N SER A 22 14.84 0.92 20.32
CA SER A 22 13.42 0.69 20.05
C SER A 22 12.81 1.81 19.20
N LEU A 23 13.07 3.07 19.54
CA LEU A 23 12.61 4.24 18.77
C LEU A 23 13.18 4.25 17.36
N LYS A 24 14.46 3.93 17.19
CA LYS A 24 15.10 3.83 15.88
C LYS A 24 14.46 2.76 15.01
N LYS A 25 14.16 1.59 15.58
CA LYS A 25 13.48 0.49 14.87
C LYS A 25 12.07 0.92 14.42
N THR A 26 11.29 1.54 15.29
CA THR A 26 9.96 2.07 14.98
C THR A 26 10.02 3.10 13.85
N TYR A 27 10.95 4.03 13.92
CA TYR A 27 11.17 5.05 12.90
C TYR A 27 11.48 4.45 11.51
N LEU A 28 12.33 3.42 11.44
CA LEU A 28 12.66 2.74 10.18
C LEU A 28 11.44 2.02 9.58
N ILE A 29 10.60 1.41 10.41
CA ILE A 29 9.35 0.76 9.97
C ILE A 29 8.37 1.81 9.41
N GLU A 30 8.22 2.95 10.07
CA GLU A 30 7.37 4.04 9.60
C GLU A 30 7.84 4.61 8.26
N ILE A 31 9.14 4.84 8.10
CA ILE A 31 9.71 5.31 6.81
C ILE A 31 9.43 4.32 5.70
N GLN A 32 9.60 3.03 5.94
CA GLN A 32 9.33 1.99 4.95
C GLN A 32 7.85 1.99 4.57
N TYR A 33 6.95 2.08 5.53
CA TYR A 33 5.51 2.17 5.31
C TYR A 33 5.14 3.38 4.44
N TYR A 34 5.63 4.57 4.78
CA TYR A 34 5.36 5.78 4.00
C TYR A 34 5.93 5.70 2.58
N ARG A 35 7.08 5.09 2.39
CA ARG A 35 7.66 4.87 1.07
C ARG A 35 6.78 3.97 0.22
N GLN A 36 6.33 2.85 0.75
CA GLN A 36 5.44 1.91 0.06
C GLN A 36 4.09 2.56 -0.25
N PHE A 37 3.52 3.28 0.70
CA PHE A 37 2.28 4.02 0.51
C PHE A 37 2.40 5.06 -0.61
N ASN A 38 3.44 5.86 -0.60
CA ASN A 38 3.66 6.88 -1.63
C ASN A 38 3.83 6.26 -3.01
N GLN A 39 4.56 5.15 -3.10
CA GLN A 39 4.74 4.44 -4.37
C GLN A 39 3.45 3.81 -4.86
N ALA A 40 2.69 3.15 -4.01
CA ALA A 40 1.40 2.57 -4.37
C ALA A 40 0.38 3.66 -4.77
N SER A 41 0.33 4.76 -4.04
CA SER A 41 -0.51 5.92 -4.37
C SER A 41 -0.14 6.55 -5.71
N SER A 42 1.15 6.69 -5.98
CA SER A 42 1.65 7.16 -7.28
C SER A 42 1.30 6.18 -8.41
N SER A 43 1.40 4.88 -8.16
CA SER A 43 0.97 3.84 -9.10
C SER A 43 -0.52 3.90 -9.40
N LEU A 44 -1.38 4.18 -8.41
CA LEU A 44 -2.81 4.43 -8.62
C LEU A 44 -3.04 5.64 -9.54
N ASN A 45 -2.37 6.75 -9.27
CA ASN A 45 -2.52 7.97 -10.06
C ASN A 45 -2.01 7.80 -11.49
N TRP A 46 -0.94 7.06 -11.68
CA TRP A 46 -0.42 6.68 -12.99
C TRP A 46 -1.41 5.78 -13.73
N ALA A 47 -1.94 4.76 -13.08
CA ALA A 47 -2.87 3.79 -13.65
C ALA A 47 -4.15 4.43 -14.21
N LYS A 48 -4.64 5.49 -13.58
CA LYS A 48 -5.82 6.25 -14.02
C LYS A 48 -5.66 6.86 -15.41
N LYS A 49 -4.42 7.15 -15.80
CA LYS A 49 -4.09 7.79 -17.07
C LYS A 49 -3.76 6.80 -18.18
N GLN A 50 -3.68 5.51 -17.85
CA GLN A 50 -3.36 4.48 -18.82
C GLN A 50 -4.57 4.06 -19.64
N VAL A 51 -4.31 3.55 -20.82
CA VAL A 51 -5.30 2.90 -21.67
C VAL A 51 -5.36 1.43 -21.28
N TRP A 52 -6.55 0.95 -20.96
CA TRP A 52 -6.78 -0.42 -20.51
C TRP A 52 -7.62 -1.18 -21.51
N GLN A 53 -7.44 -2.50 -21.55
CA GLN A 53 -8.39 -3.38 -22.20
C GLN A 53 -9.60 -3.60 -21.27
N PRO A 54 -10.75 -4.04 -21.81
CA PRO A 54 -11.92 -4.34 -21.00
C PRO A 54 -11.58 -5.29 -19.84
N PRO A 55 -12.04 -5.00 -18.62
CA PRO A 55 -11.73 -5.81 -17.46
C PRO A 55 -12.33 -7.22 -17.59
N SER A 56 -11.54 -8.22 -17.22
CA SER A 56 -11.91 -9.62 -17.19
C SER A 56 -11.93 -10.16 -15.75
N GLU A 57 -12.27 -11.45 -15.60
CA GLU A 57 -12.17 -12.16 -14.33
C GLU A 57 -10.72 -12.36 -13.86
N GLN A 58 -9.75 -12.19 -14.76
CA GLN A 58 -8.33 -12.31 -14.46
C GLN A 58 -7.68 -10.94 -14.36
N TRP A 59 -6.61 -10.86 -13.57
CA TRP A 59 -5.84 -9.64 -13.43
C TRP A 59 -5.13 -9.26 -14.72
N GLN A 60 -5.32 -8.04 -15.17
CA GLN A 60 -4.54 -7.38 -16.21
C GLN A 60 -3.61 -6.39 -15.55
N CYS A 61 -2.31 -6.55 -15.71
CA CYS A 61 -1.32 -5.72 -15.05
C CYS A 61 -0.52 -4.91 -16.06
N LEU A 62 -0.23 -3.67 -15.69
CA LEU A 62 0.71 -2.79 -16.37
C LEU A 62 1.86 -2.46 -15.43
N LEU A 63 3.05 -2.36 -16.01
CA LEU A 63 4.28 -2.02 -15.31
C LEU A 63 4.94 -0.84 -16.02
N ASP A 64 5.26 0.20 -15.28
CA ASP A 64 6.13 1.27 -15.75
C ASP A 64 7.57 0.99 -15.31
N ASN A 65 8.46 0.81 -16.28
CA ASN A 65 9.86 0.48 -16.00
C ASN A 65 10.69 1.66 -15.50
N GLN A 66 10.25 2.88 -15.77
CA GLN A 66 10.99 4.08 -15.37
C GLN A 66 10.85 4.37 -13.88
N TYR A 67 9.60 4.33 -13.37
CA TYR A 67 9.29 4.66 -11.98
C TYR A 67 8.91 3.43 -11.15
N GLN A 68 8.94 2.24 -11.75
CA GLN A 68 8.57 0.99 -11.11
C GLN A 68 7.12 0.98 -10.60
N PHE A 69 6.23 1.70 -11.29
CA PHE A 69 4.82 1.68 -10.96
C PHE A 69 4.18 0.38 -11.47
N LYS A 70 3.42 -0.26 -10.62
CA LYS A 70 2.68 -1.47 -10.95
C LYS A 70 1.23 -1.32 -10.55
N ALA A 71 0.34 -1.54 -11.51
CA ALA A 71 -1.08 -1.54 -11.28
C ALA A 71 -1.77 -2.64 -12.08
N CYS A 72 -2.82 -3.19 -11.53
CA CYS A 72 -3.60 -4.26 -12.13
C CYS A 72 -5.08 -3.93 -12.04
N ILE A 73 -5.84 -4.34 -13.05
CA ILE A 73 -7.30 -4.25 -13.03
C ILE A 73 -7.94 -5.63 -13.17
N LYS A 74 -9.11 -5.78 -12.61
CA LYS A 74 -9.94 -6.96 -12.70
C LYS A 74 -11.41 -6.57 -12.56
N LYS A 75 -12.31 -7.35 -13.13
CA LYS A 75 -13.74 -7.16 -12.90
C LYS A 75 -14.07 -7.42 -11.44
N SER A 76 -14.74 -6.47 -10.79
CA SER A 76 -15.18 -6.65 -9.41
C SER A 76 -16.34 -7.65 -9.35
N ARG A 77 -16.38 -8.45 -8.29
CA ARG A 77 -17.47 -9.37 -7.98
C ARG A 77 -18.54 -8.77 -7.08
N LEU A 78 -18.41 -7.51 -6.74
CA LEU A 78 -19.49 -6.79 -6.08
C LEU A 78 -20.68 -6.72 -7.04
N LYS A 79 -21.83 -7.18 -6.59
CA LYS A 79 -23.04 -7.30 -7.44
C LYS A 79 -23.67 -5.97 -7.86
N ILE A 80 -23.18 -4.86 -7.32
CA ILE A 80 -23.68 -3.52 -7.57
C ILE A 80 -22.82 -2.92 -8.67
N ASP A 81 -23.41 -2.72 -9.84
CA ASP A 81 -22.83 -2.08 -11.01
C ASP A 81 -21.52 -2.70 -11.55
N ASN A 82 -21.21 -2.44 -12.79
CA ASN A 82 -20.03 -2.95 -13.49
C ASN A 82 -18.72 -2.34 -12.97
N TYR A 83 -18.44 -2.50 -11.69
CA TYR A 83 -17.20 -2.01 -11.08
C TYR A 83 -15.98 -2.78 -11.58
N THR A 84 -14.93 -2.04 -11.77
CA THR A 84 -13.59 -2.56 -12.01
C THR A 84 -12.75 -2.33 -10.77
N LEU A 85 -12.14 -3.38 -10.27
CA LEU A 85 -11.21 -3.30 -9.16
C LEU A 85 -9.84 -2.91 -9.70
N LEU A 86 -9.35 -1.77 -9.28
CA LEU A 86 -7.98 -1.32 -9.54
C LEU A 86 -7.13 -1.60 -8.30
N ARG A 87 -6.00 -2.26 -8.49
CA ARG A 87 -5.01 -2.55 -7.46
C ARG A 87 -3.66 -1.97 -7.85
N ALA A 88 -3.11 -1.11 -7.02
CA ALA A 88 -1.72 -0.68 -7.13
C ALA A 88 -0.85 -1.43 -6.11
N GLN A 89 0.38 -1.70 -6.48
CA GLN A 89 1.32 -2.49 -5.69
C GLN A 89 2.63 -1.76 -5.50
N ALA A 90 3.13 -1.79 -4.28
CA ALA A 90 4.50 -1.42 -3.93
C ALA A 90 5.04 -2.48 -2.95
N ASP A 91 5.93 -3.34 -3.44
CA ASP A 91 6.39 -4.55 -2.72
C ASP A 91 5.20 -5.39 -2.23
N ASP A 92 5.07 -5.58 -0.93
CA ASP A 92 3.96 -6.33 -0.31
C ASP A 92 2.77 -5.43 0.07
N TYR A 93 2.82 -4.16 -0.26
CA TYR A 93 1.79 -3.20 0.06
C TYR A 93 0.84 -2.98 -1.13
N TYR A 94 -0.46 -3.06 -0.87
CA TYR A 94 -1.49 -2.92 -1.88
C TYR A 94 -2.45 -1.79 -1.53
N LEU A 95 -2.78 -0.98 -2.52
CA LEU A 95 -3.89 -0.04 -2.48
C LEU A 95 -4.93 -0.45 -3.52
N TYR A 96 -6.19 -0.38 -3.14
CA TYR A 96 -7.32 -0.75 -3.97
C TYR A 96 -8.21 0.46 -4.24
N MET A 97 -8.87 0.44 -5.38
CA MET A 97 -9.87 1.43 -5.73
C MET A 97 -10.95 0.77 -6.61
N LEU A 98 -12.20 1.06 -6.31
CA LEU A 98 -13.32 0.70 -7.18
C LEU A 98 -13.50 1.79 -8.23
N THR A 99 -13.54 1.40 -9.48
CA THR A 99 -13.62 2.28 -10.63
C THR A 99 -14.66 1.77 -11.60
N TYR A 100 -15.11 2.63 -12.52
CA TYR A 100 -15.86 2.22 -13.70
C TYR A 100 -14.95 2.16 -14.91
N PHE A 101 -15.25 1.28 -15.82
CA PHE A 101 -14.54 1.17 -17.08
C PHE A 101 -15.40 1.71 -18.21
N ALA A 102 -14.89 2.71 -18.94
CA ALA A 102 -15.52 3.26 -20.13
C ALA A 102 -14.46 3.80 -21.10
N ASP A 103 -14.67 3.58 -22.39
CA ASP A 103 -13.81 4.09 -23.46
C ASP A 103 -12.31 3.77 -23.27
N ASN A 104 -12.01 2.56 -22.82
CA ASN A 104 -10.65 2.08 -22.49
C ASN A 104 -9.95 2.86 -21.37
N HIS A 105 -10.69 3.61 -20.57
CA HIS A 105 -10.18 4.33 -19.43
C HIS A 105 -10.93 3.97 -18.14
N LEU A 106 -10.24 4.17 -17.03
CA LEU A 106 -10.84 4.02 -15.71
C LEU A 106 -11.45 5.36 -15.27
N ILE A 107 -12.74 5.34 -15.01
CA ILE A 107 -13.47 6.48 -14.45
C ILE A 107 -13.56 6.27 -12.95
N ILE A 108 -13.13 7.28 -12.21
CA ILE A 108 -13.11 7.24 -10.76
C ILE A 108 -14.22 8.15 -10.26
N GLU A 109 -15.14 7.57 -9.53
CA GLU A 109 -16.02 8.37 -8.69
C GLU A 109 -15.19 9.06 -7.59
N LYS A 110 -15.66 10.20 -7.11
CA LYS A 110 -15.07 10.90 -5.97
C LYS A 110 -15.06 9.96 -4.76
N GLY A 111 -14.04 9.24 -4.61
CA GLY A 111 -13.95 8.27 -3.55
C GLY A 111 -12.55 7.70 -3.52
N HIS A 112 -12.30 7.01 -2.77
CA HIS A 112 -11.33 6.65 -1.79
C HIS A 112 -10.58 5.43 -2.29
N TRP A 113 -9.27 5.52 -2.26
CA TRP A 113 -8.42 4.36 -2.21
C TRP A 113 -8.66 3.65 -0.87
N LEU A 114 -8.50 2.34 -0.88
CA LEU A 114 -8.61 1.47 0.29
C LEU A 114 -7.29 0.71 0.45
N ASP A 115 -6.86 0.52 1.67
CA ASP A 115 -5.69 -0.28 2.02
C ASP A 115 -6.05 -1.74 2.35
N TYR A 116 -7.29 -2.12 2.10
CA TYR A 116 -7.79 -3.47 2.26
C TYR A 116 -8.61 -3.90 1.03
N CYS A 117 -8.77 -5.20 0.86
CA CYS A 117 -9.57 -5.77 -0.22
C CYS A 117 -11.05 -5.40 -0.07
N PRO A 118 -11.66 -4.70 -1.04
CA PRO A 118 -13.06 -4.30 -0.98
C PRO A 118 -14.03 -5.42 -1.36
N GLU A 119 -13.54 -6.54 -1.88
CA GLU A 119 -14.35 -7.69 -2.25
C GLU A 119 -14.84 -8.44 -1.00
N LYS A 120 -15.93 -9.22 -1.16
CA LYS A 120 -16.50 -9.99 -0.03
C LYS A 120 -15.57 -11.07 0.50
N ARG A 121 -14.70 -11.61 -0.36
CA ARG A 121 -13.73 -12.66 -0.01
C ARG A 121 -12.34 -12.18 -0.37
N LEU A 122 -11.38 -12.39 0.51
CA LEU A 122 -9.97 -12.02 0.29
C LEU A 122 -9.39 -12.66 -0.97
N VAL A 123 -9.77 -13.92 -1.25
CA VAL A 123 -9.33 -14.64 -2.45
C VAL A 123 -9.72 -13.93 -3.78
N ASP A 124 -10.73 -13.09 -3.74
CA ASP A 124 -11.14 -12.34 -4.93
C ASP A 124 -10.20 -11.15 -5.25
N CYS A 125 -9.29 -10.81 -4.33
CA CYS A 125 -8.23 -9.81 -4.51
C CYS A 125 -6.83 -10.40 -4.75
N GLU A 126 -6.67 -11.71 -4.64
CA GLU A 126 -5.41 -12.42 -4.88
C GLU A 126 -5.09 -12.65 -6.35
#